data_b0d869782c820bf216f73ae01c691ddf
#
_entry.id   b0d869782c820bf216f73ae01c691ddf
#
_cell.length_a   1.000
_cell.length_b   1.000
_cell.length_c   1.000
_cell.angle_alpha   90.00
_cell.angle_beta   90.00
_cell.angle_gamma   90.00
#
_symmetry.space_group_name_H-M   'P 1'
#
loop_
_entity.id
_entity.type
_entity.pdbx_description
1 polymer ?
#
loop_
_entity_poly.entity_id
_entity_poly.type
_entity_poly.pdbx_seq_one_letter_code
_entity_poly.pdbx_strand_id
1 'polypeptide(L)'
;AVLLSQYRLKLFQDNKKLIKPVILFKSDKIDSSKKFYQEEFRPLIDNLSESDLLRIRTQTSNPLLVKMYEYFDTHTTNEQLISEIKEDFSHEKCISVNSKEDKGTYQLLINSLEDRNNLIRCIFAVDQLNEGWDVLNLFDIVRLYETRSAERHGGPGRQTIQEAQLI
;
A
#
# COMPACT_ATOMS: atom_id res chain seq x y z
N ALA A 1 -2.57 5.48 -1.55
CA ALA A 1 -2.42 4.01 -1.66
C ALA A 1 -3.63 3.30 -1.04
N VAL A 2 -3.95 3.49 0.26
CA VAL A 2 -5.05 2.77 0.96
C VAL A 2 -6.39 2.88 0.22
N LEU A 3 -6.84 4.10 -0.09
CA LEU A 3 -8.11 4.32 -0.82
C LEU A 3 -8.10 3.68 -2.20
N LEU A 4 -6.99 3.76 -2.94
CA LEU A 4 -6.85 3.11 -4.24
C LEU A 4 -6.88 1.58 -4.13
N SER A 5 -6.23 1.04 -3.13
CA SER A 5 -6.27 -0.40 -2.86
C SER A 5 -7.70 -0.87 -2.54
N GLN A 6 -8.46 -0.09 -1.76
CA GLN A 6 -9.85 -0.39 -1.46
C GLN A 6 -10.75 -0.27 -2.69
N TYR A 7 -10.53 0.75 -3.51
CA TYR A 7 -11.23 0.90 -4.79
C TYR A 7 -10.99 -0.29 -5.74
N ARG A 8 -9.73 -0.70 -5.90
CA ARG A 8 -9.40 -1.88 -6.73
C ARG A 8 -10.03 -3.16 -6.20
N LEU A 9 -10.02 -3.35 -4.87
CA LEU A 9 -10.66 -4.52 -4.27
C LEU A 9 -12.14 -4.59 -4.63
N LYS A 10 -12.87 -3.48 -4.49
CA LYS A 10 -14.29 -3.39 -4.86
C LYS A 10 -14.51 -3.62 -6.36
N LEU A 11 -13.70 -3.03 -7.23
CA LEU A 11 -13.77 -3.28 -8.67
C LEU A 11 -13.55 -4.75 -9.03
N PHE A 12 -12.60 -5.42 -8.36
CA PHE A 12 -12.37 -6.85 -8.57
C PHE A 12 -13.58 -7.68 -8.11
N GLN A 13 -14.17 -7.35 -6.97
CA GLN A 13 -15.36 -8.02 -6.45
C GLN A 13 -16.55 -7.85 -7.39
N ASP A 14 -16.82 -6.64 -7.89
CA ASP A 14 -17.90 -6.35 -8.85
C ASP A 14 -17.74 -7.16 -10.14
N ASN A 15 -16.49 -7.34 -10.58
CA ASN A 15 -16.17 -8.13 -11.76
C ASN A 15 -15.97 -9.63 -11.45
N LYS A 16 -16.39 -10.10 -10.26
CA LYS A 16 -16.25 -11.49 -9.80
C LYS A 16 -14.83 -12.02 -9.88
N LYS A 17 -13.83 -11.14 -9.70
CA LYS A 17 -12.43 -11.49 -9.61
C LYS A 17 -12.04 -11.63 -8.15
N LEU A 18 -11.36 -12.73 -7.84
CA LEU A 18 -10.93 -13.06 -6.49
C LEU A 18 -9.49 -12.57 -6.26
N ILE A 19 -9.24 -11.31 -6.61
CA ILE A 19 -7.94 -10.66 -6.47
C ILE A 19 -8.00 -9.72 -5.28
N LYS A 20 -7.09 -9.91 -4.35
CA LYS A 20 -6.91 -9.08 -3.16
C LYS A 20 -5.67 -8.19 -3.38
N PRO A 21 -5.83 -6.88 -3.60
CA PRO A 21 -4.70 -5.97 -3.74
C PRO A 21 -3.90 -5.86 -2.44
N VAL A 22 -2.58 -5.90 -2.57
CA VAL A 22 -1.62 -5.73 -1.46
C VAL A 22 -0.81 -4.47 -1.71
N ILE A 23 -0.49 -3.74 -0.63
CA ILE A 23 0.36 -2.55 -0.64
C ILE A 23 1.69 -2.90 0.01
N LEU A 24 2.79 -2.51 -0.63
CA LEU A 24 4.13 -2.55 -0.05
C LEU A 24 4.59 -1.12 0.30
N PHE A 25 4.84 -0.87 1.58
CA PHE A 25 5.51 0.33 2.06
C PHE A 25 7.00 0.05 2.24
N LYS A 26 7.82 0.76 1.46
CA LYS A 26 9.28 0.60 1.43
C LYS A 26 9.98 1.72 2.18
N SER A 27 10.85 1.36 3.10
CA SER A 27 11.72 2.28 3.84
C SER A 27 13.19 1.99 3.55
N ASP A 28 14.03 3.00 3.72
CA ASP A 28 15.50 2.85 3.63
C ASP A 28 16.11 2.21 4.87
N LYS A 29 15.46 2.37 6.04
CA LYS A 29 15.94 1.92 7.34
C LYS A 29 14.85 1.22 8.14
N ILE A 30 15.26 0.29 8.99
CA ILE A 30 14.39 -0.45 9.90
C ILE A 30 13.61 0.48 10.83
N ASP A 31 14.30 1.44 11.44
CA ASP A 31 13.68 2.38 12.38
C ASP A 31 12.65 3.28 11.67
N SER A 32 12.95 3.73 10.46
CA SER A 32 11.99 4.50 9.63
C SER A 32 10.75 3.68 9.31
N SER A 33 10.90 2.41 8.97
CA SER A 33 9.78 1.50 8.69
C SER A 33 8.90 1.28 9.92
N LYS A 34 9.51 0.99 11.07
CA LYS A 34 8.80 0.79 12.34
C LYS A 34 8.08 2.06 12.77
N LYS A 35 8.77 3.20 12.72
CA LYS A 35 8.21 4.49 13.09
C LYS A 35 7.00 4.84 12.21
N PHE A 36 7.13 4.74 10.90
CA PHE A 36 6.00 4.98 9.99
C PHE A 36 4.81 4.08 10.31
N TYR A 37 5.02 2.78 10.51
CA TYR A 37 3.95 1.87 10.84
C TYR A 37 3.24 2.24 12.15
N GLN A 38 4.01 2.49 13.22
CA GLN A 38 3.47 2.67 14.57
C GLN A 38 2.94 4.08 14.82
N GLU A 39 3.64 5.11 14.32
CA GLU A 39 3.35 6.51 14.65
C GLU A 39 2.52 7.23 13.58
N GLU A 40 2.51 6.73 12.34
CA GLU A 40 1.79 7.37 11.24
C GLU A 40 0.67 6.49 10.68
N PHE A 41 0.99 5.29 10.19
CA PHE A 41 0.01 4.44 9.50
C PHE A 41 -1.09 3.94 10.44
N ARG A 42 -0.73 3.35 11.58
CA ARG A 42 -1.72 2.82 12.54
C ARG A 42 -2.66 3.92 13.05
N PRO A 43 -2.16 5.05 13.60
CA PRO A 43 -3.03 6.12 14.04
C PRO A 43 -3.93 6.68 12.93
N LEU A 44 -3.43 6.76 11.69
CA LEU A 44 -4.22 7.20 10.55
C LEU A 44 -5.39 6.25 10.24
N ILE A 45 -5.15 4.94 10.25
CA ILE A 45 -6.22 3.96 10.01
C ILE A 45 -7.22 3.95 11.17
N ASP A 46 -6.73 3.87 12.41
CA ASP A 46 -7.57 3.74 13.59
C ASP A 46 -8.47 4.98 13.81
N ASN A 47 -7.96 6.17 13.50
CA ASN A 47 -8.68 7.45 13.66
C ASN A 47 -9.28 7.98 12.34
N LEU A 48 -9.26 7.19 11.25
CA LEU A 48 -9.80 7.63 9.96
C LEU A 48 -11.24 8.12 10.11
N SER A 49 -11.50 9.31 9.59
CA SER A 49 -12.77 10.02 9.71
C SER A 49 -13.28 10.49 8.33
N GLU A 50 -14.54 10.89 8.27
CA GLU A 50 -15.12 11.50 7.06
C GLU A 50 -14.41 12.80 6.66
N SER A 51 -13.99 13.59 7.64
CA SER A 51 -13.24 14.83 7.38
C SER A 51 -11.90 14.56 6.67
N ASP A 52 -11.27 13.42 6.95
CA ASP A 52 -10.05 13.01 6.25
C ASP A 52 -10.33 12.64 4.80
N LEU A 53 -11.40 11.89 4.54
CA LEU A 53 -11.83 11.55 3.18
C LEU A 53 -12.14 12.81 2.37
N LEU A 54 -12.88 13.75 2.94
CA LEU A 54 -13.22 15.03 2.30
C LEU A 54 -11.97 15.87 2.01
N ARG A 55 -11.05 15.94 2.97
CA ARG A 55 -9.79 16.68 2.81
C ARG A 55 -8.96 16.12 1.65
N ILE A 56 -8.78 14.81 1.55
CA ILE A 56 -8.03 14.16 0.46
C ILE A 56 -8.74 14.42 -0.87
N ARG A 57 -10.05 14.30 -0.90
CA ARG A 57 -10.87 14.55 -2.09
C ARG A 57 -10.70 15.97 -2.64
N THR A 58 -10.76 16.97 -1.78
CA THR A 58 -10.65 18.38 -2.17
C THR A 58 -9.25 18.78 -2.64
N GLN A 59 -8.23 18.03 -2.24
CA GLN A 59 -6.84 18.31 -2.58
C GLN A 59 -6.36 17.56 -3.85
N THR A 60 -7.19 16.69 -4.42
CA THR A 60 -6.77 15.88 -5.56
C THR A 60 -7.29 16.42 -6.89
N SER A 61 -6.39 16.49 -7.87
CA SER A 61 -6.71 16.72 -9.29
C SER A 61 -6.38 15.52 -10.18
N ASN A 62 -5.91 14.43 -9.59
CA ASN A 62 -5.54 13.22 -10.33
C ASN A 62 -6.80 12.53 -10.88
N PRO A 63 -6.91 12.31 -12.21
CA PRO A 63 -8.10 11.72 -12.83
C PRO A 63 -8.47 10.33 -12.28
N LEU A 64 -7.49 9.53 -11.87
CA LEU A 64 -7.73 8.23 -11.27
C LEU A 64 -8.41 8.36 -9.90
N LEU A 65 -7.95 9.30 -9.08
CA LEU A 65 -8.56 9.56 -7.78
C LEU A 65 -9.96 10.16 -7.92
N VAL A 66 -10.20 10.99 -8.93
CA VAL A 66 -11.54 11.49 -9.23
C VAL A 66 -12.49 10.32 -9.55
N LYS A 67 -12.10 9.42 -10.45
CA LYS A 67 -12.89 8.21 -10.78
C LYS A 67 -13.12 7.31 -9.56
N MET A 68 -12.13 7.18 -8.71
CA MET A 68 -12.26 6.41 -7.47
C MET A 68 -13.36 7.01 -6.56
N TYR A 69 -13.38 8.34 -6.40
CA TYR A 69 -14.42 8.99 -5.59
C TYR A 69 -15.80 8.92 -6.23
N GLU A 70 -15.92 9.09 -7.55
CA GLU A 70 -17.17 8.89 -8.29
C GLU A 70 -17.73 7.47 -8.08
N TYR A 71 -16.86 6.48 -8.08
CA TYR A 71 -17.24 5.10 -7.79
C TYR A 71 -17.73 4.96 -6.35
N PHE A 72 -16.99 5.48 -5.35
CA PHE A 72 -17.41 5.39 -3.95
C PHE A 72 -18.75 6.10 -3.71
N ASP A 73 -18.97 7.26 -4.30
CA ASP A 73 -20.23 8.01 -4.18
C ASP A 73 -21.45 7.21 -4.63
N THR A 74 -21.27 6.27 -5.56
CA THR A 74 -22.36 5.47 -6.12
C THR A 74 -22.51 4.08 -5.51
N HIS A 75 -21.46 3.56 -4.84
CA HIS A 75 -21.44 2.15 -4.38
C HIS A 75 -21.31 1.98 -2.87
N THR A 76 -21.02 3.05 -2.11
CA THR A 76 -20.84 2.95 -0.65
C THR A 76 -21.12 4.28 0.03
N THR A 77 -21.34 4.28 1.34
CA THR A 77 -21.33 5.50 2.15
C THR A 77 -19.94 5.73 2.74
N ASN A 78 -19.66 6.97 3.19
CA ASN A 78 -18.38 7.26 3.85
C ASN A 78 -18.17 6.41 5.11
N GLU A 79 -19.22 6.22 5.91
CA GLU A 79 -19.17 5.39 7.11
C GLU A 79 -18.83 3.93 6.80
N GLN A 80 -19.46 3.37 5.76
CA GLN A 80 -19.17 2.01 5.30
C GLN A 80 -17.75 1.89 4.79
N LEU A 81 -17.31 2.85 3.96
CA LEU A 81 -15.95 2.88 3.43
C LEU A 81 -14.90 2.94 4.54
N ILE A 82 -15.13 3.80 5.56
CA ILE A 82 -14.24 3.92 6.73
C ILE A 82 -14.20 2.60 7.49
N SER A 83 -15.36 1.99 7.75
CA SER A 83 -15.44 0.70 8.44
C SER A 83 -14.69 -0.39 7.72
N GLU A 84 -14.87 -0.51 6.41
CA GLU A 84 -14.17 -1.48 5.55
C GLU A 84 -12.66 -1.25 5.55
N ILE A 85 -12.21 0.02 5.46
CA ILE A 85 -10.79 0.35 5.51
C ILE A 85 -10.19 -0.05 6.86
N LYS A 86 -10.84 0.27 7.97
CA LYS A 86 -10.36 -0.10 9.30
C LYS A 86 -10.26 -1.60 9.48
N GLU A 87 -11.21 -2.36 8.95
CA GLU A 87 -11.19 -3.81 8.97
C GLU A 87 -10.10 -4.38 8.05
N ASP A 88 -10.05 -3.93 6.80
CA ASP A 88 -9.12 -4.44 5.79
C ASP A 88 -7.67 -4.11 6.06
N PHE A 89 -7.41 -3.01 6.76
CA PHE A 89 -6.07 -2.59 7.18
C PHE A 89 -5.87 -2.73 8.69
N SER A 90 -6.57 -3.66 9.34
CA SER A 90 -6.37 -3.99 10.74
C SER A 90 -4.95 -4.51 11.01
N HIS A 91 -4.54 -4.52 12.29
CA HIS A 91 -3.21 -4.97 12.68
C HIS A 91 -2.87 -6.38 12.16
N GLU A 92 -3.84 -7.28 12.18
CA GLU A 92 -3.70 -8.67 11.74
C GLU A 92 -3.50 -8.83 10.23
N LYS A 93 -3.94 -7.84 9.45
CA LYS A 93 -3.79 -7.83 7.99
C LYS A 93 -2.57 -7.01 7.51
N CYS A 94 -1.71 -6.61 8.45
CA CYS A 94 -0.49 -5.85 8.20
C CYS A 94 0.72 -6.58 8.77
N ILE A 95 1.77 -6.77 7.99
CA ILE A 95 3.02 -7.37 8.45
C ILE A 95 4.20 -6.45 8.26
N SER A 96 5.15 -6.56 9.20
CA SER A 96 6.39 -5.78 9.19
C SER A 96 7.57 -6.72 8.99
N VAL A 97 8.29 -6.56 7.88
CA VAL A 97 9.39 -7.43 7.46
C VAL A 97 10.66 -6.58 7.37
N ASN A 98 11.33 -6.40 8.50
CA ASN A 98 12.43 -5.47 8.63
C ASN A 98 13.81 -6.13 8.86
N SER A 99 13.84 -7.45 9.00
CA SER A 99 15.07 -8.23 9.15
C SER A 99 15.03 -9.51 8.31
N LYS A 100 16.18 -10.20 8.19
CA LYS A 100 16.23 -11.51 7.55
C LYS A 100 15.44 -12.56 8.35
N GLU A 101 15.39 -12.42 9.66
CA GLU A 101 14.63 -13.29 10.55
C GLU A 101 13.13 -13.07 10.34
N ASP A 102 12.68 -11.81 10.26
CA ASP A 102 11.29 -11.49 9.91
C ASP A 102 10.94 -12.07 8.54
N LYS A 103 11.83 -11.93 7.53
CA LYS A 103 11.62 -12.51 6.21
C LYS A 103 11.44 -14.03 6.29
N GLY A 104 12.25 -14.74 7.06
CA GLY A 104 12.11 -16.18 7.28
C GLY A 104 10.78 -16.54 7.93
N THR A 105 10.38 -15.81 8.96
CA THR A 105 9.12 -16.00 9.68
C THR A 105 7.91 -15.77 8.78
N TYR A 106 7.91 -14.71 7.98
CA TYR A 106 6.78 -14.35 7.12
C TYR A 106 6.87 -14.89 5.68
N GLN A 107 7.91 -15.68 5.35
CA GLN A 107 8.13 -16.18 3.98
C GLN A 107 6.92 -16.94 3.43
N LEU A 108 6.30 -17.79 4.24
CA LEU A 108 5.10 -18.54 3.82
C LEU A 108 3.91 -17.60 3.57
N LEU A 109 3.71 -16.60 4.41
CA LEU A 109 2.66 -15.60 4.21
C LEU A 109 2.90 -14.76 2.97
N ILE A 110 4.14 -14.34 2.71
CA ILE A 110 4.51 -13.56 1.53
C ILE A 110 4.32 -14.40 0.25
N ASN A 111 4.74 -15.65 0.26
CA ASN A 111 4.62 -16.54 -0.90
C ASN A 111 3.16 -16.95 -1.17
N SER A 112 2.28 -16.84 -0.19
CA SER A 112 0.85 -17.16 -0.31
C SER A 112 -0.05 -15.92 -0.43
N LEU A 113 0.47 -14.75 -0.74
CA LEU A 113 -0.32 -13.51 -0.83
C LEU A 113 -1.49 -13.61 -1.80
N GLU A 114 -1.40 -14.45 -2.81
CA GLU A 114 -2.46 -14.71 -3.79
C GLU A 114 -3.51 -15.71 -3.30
N ASP A 115 -3.23 -16.44 -2.22
CA ASP A 115 -4.19 -17.37 -1.64
C ASP A 115 -5.37 -16.61 -1.02
N ARG A 116 -6.58 -17.14 -1.19
CA ARG A 116 -7.81 -16.58 -0.64
C ARG A 116 -7.82 -16.55 0.89
N ASN A 117 -7.15 -17.50 1.53
CA ASN A 117 -7.06 -17.60 2.98
C ASN A 117 -6.01 -16.67 3.57
N ASN A 118 -5.14 -16.10 2.74
CA ASN A 118 -4.18 -15.11 3.18
C ASN A 118 -4.86 -13.75 3.29
N LEU A 119 -4.90 -13.19 4.49
CA LEU A 119 -5.61 -11.94 4.77
C LEU A 119 -4.74 -10.69 4.65
N ILE A 120 -3.44 -10.84 4.37
CA ILE A 120 -2.50 -9.71 4.36
C ILE A 120 -2.85 -8.70 3.26
N ARG A 121 -2.96 -7.43 3.67
CA ARG A 121 -3.26 -6.28 2.82
C ARG A 121 -2.11 -5.28 2.74
N CYS A 122 -1.24 -5.23 3.78
CA CYS A 122 -0.08 -4.33 3.82
C CYS A 122 1.17 -5.05 4.27
N ILE A 123 2.28 -4.70 3.63
CA ILE A 123 3.62 -5.12 4.01
C ILE A 123 4.48 -3.87 4.22
N PHE A 124 5.14 -3.79 5.37
CA PHE A 124 6.12 -2.75 5.68
C PHE A 124 7.50 -3.38 5.68
N ALA A 125 8.37 -2.95 4.77
CA ALA A 125 9.67 -3.57 4.60
C ALA A 125 10.77 -2.57 4.27
N VAL A 126 12.00 -2.94 4.60
CA VAL A 126 13.20 -2.22 4.14
C VAL A 126 13.58 -2.69 2.74
N ASP A 127 14.20 -1.82 1.96
CA ASP A 127 14.48 -2.00 0.54
C ASP A 127 15.24 -3.30 0.22
N GLN A 128 16.20 -3.65 1.06
CA GLN A 128 17.07 -4.81 0.88
C GLN A 128 16.36 -6.18 1.01
N LEU A 129 15.12 -6.22 1.48
CA LEU A 129 14.40 -7.46 1.75
C LEU A 129 13.38 -7.83 0.67
N ASN A 130 13.21 -6.98 -0.33
CA ASN A 130 12.16 -7.13 -1.35
C ASN A 130 12.59 -7.91 -2.59
N GLU A 131 13.85 -8.33 -2.66
CA GLU A 131 14.35 -9.07 -3.80
C GLU A 131 13.79 -10.52 -3.81
N GLY A 132 13.28 -10.92 -4.96
CA GLY A 132 12.80 -12.29 -5.18
C GLY A 132 11.37 -12.57 -4.75
N TRP A 133 10.52 -11.54 -4.55
CA TRP A 133 9.09 -11.74 -4.37
C TRP A 133 8.38 -11.78 -5.73
N ASP A 134 7.88 -12.94 -6.07
CA ASP A 134 7.07 -13.15 -7.28
C ASP A 134 5.60 -13.22 -6.88
N VAL A 135 4.96 -12.06 -6.78
CA VAL A 135 3.55 -11.94 -6.36
C VAL A 135 2.79 -11.03 -7.32
N LEU A 136 1.72 -11.53 -7.88
CA LEU A 136 0.92 -10.84 -8.89
C LEU A 136 -0.09 -9.85 -8.30
N ASN A 137 -0.38 -9.94 -7.00
CA ASN A 137 -1.36 -9.08 -6.33
C ASN A 137 -0.75 -7.90 -5.56
N LEU A 138 0.53 -7.60 -5.77
CA LEU A 138 1.20 -6.41 -5.29
C LEU A 138 0.91 -5.24 -6.25
N PHE A 139 -0.12 -4.43 -5.93
CA PHE A 139 -0.59 -3.37 -6.82
C PHE A 139 0.00 -1.99 -6.53
N ASP A 140 0.43 -1.75 -5.30
CA ASP A 140 0.96 -0.45 -4.89
C ASP A 140 2.29 -0.63 -4.17
N ILE A 141 3.31 0.11 -4.62
CA ILE A 141 4.60 0.23 -3.93
C ILE A 141 4.76 1.69 -3.52
N VAL A 142 4.80 1.95 -2.23
CA VAL A 142 4.94 3.28 -1.65
C VAL A 142 6.34 3.43 -1.06
N ARG A 143 7.16 4.29 -1.64
CA ARG A 143 8.45 4.67 -1.06
C ARG A 143 8.27 5.74 -0.01
N LEU A 144 8.83 5.51 1.15
CA LEU A 144 8.79 6.42 2.30
C LEU A 144 10.12 7.22 2.44
N TYR A 145 10.93 7.24 1.41
CA TYR A 145 12.21 7.94 1.38
C TYR A 145 12.52 8.46 -0.03
N GLU A 146 13.29 9.55 -0.09
CA GLU A 146 13.77 10.07 -1.36
C GLU A 146 15.04 9.31 -1.80
N THR A 147 15.04 8.80 -3.02
CA THR A 147 16.28 8.34 -3.65
C THR A 147 17.09 9.56 -4.05
N ARG A 148 18.16 9.87 -3.33
CA ARG A 148 19.16 10.80 -3.84
C ARG A 148 19.70 10.20 -5.13
N SER A 149 19.48 10.88 -6.23
CA SER A 149 20.18 10.60 -7.48
C SER A 149 21.66 10.53 -7.17
N ALA A 150 22.29 9.41 -7.44
CA ALA A 150 23.73 9.28 -7.29
C ALA A 150 24.39 10.16 -8.38
N GLU A 151 24.52 11.44 -8.13
CA GLU A 151 25.46 12.28 -8.82
C GLU A 151 26.86 11.89 -8.36
N ARG A 152 27.38 10.83 -8.94
CA ARG A 152 28.79 10.52 -8.93
C ARG A 152 29.19 9.98 -10.29
N HIS A 153 29.99 10.81 -10.97
CA HIS A 153 30.72 10.59 -12.23
C HIS A 153 29.92 10.73 -13.52
N GLY A 154 29.94 11.94 -14.08
CA GLY A 154 30.10 12.35 -15.47
C GLY A 154 29.60 11.43 -16.61
N GLY A 155 28.41 10.84 -16.51
CA GLY A 155 27.72 10.17 -17.63
C GLY A 155 26.28 10.68 -17.70
N PRO A 156 25.65 10.70 -18.90
CA PRO A 156 24.24 11.10 -19.01
C PRO A 156 23.41 10.17 -18.14
N GLY A 157 22.79 10.76 -17.09
CA GLY A 157 22.03 10.03 -16.09
C GLY A 157 20.96 9.16 -16.74
N ARG A 158 21.02 7.86 -16.54
CA ARG A 158 19.85 7.01 -16.68
C ARG A 158 18.82 7.53 -15.69
N GLN A 159 17.76 8.15 -16.20
CA GLN A 159 16.58 8.41 -15.40
C GLN A 159 16.12 7.07 -14.85
N THR A 160 16.21 6.90 -13.55
CA THR A 160 15.56 5.81 -12.84
C THR A 160 14.09 5.97 -13.13
N ILE A 161 13.48 5.00 -13.80
CA ILE A 161 12.03 4.95 -13.99
C ILE A 161 11.44 5.08 -12.61
N GLN A 162 10.66 6.13 -12.41
CA GLN A 162 9.97 6.33 -11.15
C GLN A 162 8.96 5.19 -11.01
N GLU A 163 9.20 4.27 -10.09
CA GLU A 163 8.26 3.18 -9.75
C GLU A 163 6.89 3.71 -9.29
N ALA A 164 6.79 5.01 -9.07
CA ALA A 164 5.54 5.73 -8.78
C ALA A 164 4.57 5.81 -9.98
N GLN A 165 4.93 5.32 -11.15
CA GLN A 165 4.08 5.33 -12.35
C GLN A 165 3.55 3.95 -12.76
N LEU A 166 3.70 2.94 -11.95
CA LEU A 166 2.94 1.71 -12.11
C LEU A 166 1.52 1.93 -11.55
N ILE A 167 0.70 2.48 -12.40
CA ILE A 167 -0.75 2.63 -12.23
C ILE A 167 -1.41 1.31 -12.55
#